data_eba93f24c6c8ebbd0d64a26dbfc38b0e
#
_entry.id   eba93f24c6c8ebbd0d64a26dbfc38b0e
#
_cell.length_a   1.000
_cell.length_b   1.000
_cell.length_c   1.000
_cell.angle_alpha   90.00
_cell.angle_beta   90.00
_cell.angle_gamma   90.00
#
_symmetry.space_group_name_H-M   'P 1'
#
loop_
_entity.id
_entity.type
_entity.pdbx_description
1 polymer ?
#
loop_
_entity_poly.entity_id
_entity_poly.type
_entity_poly.pdbx_seq_one_letter_code
_entity_poly.pdbx_strand_id
1 'polypeptide(L)'
;MVLRPLVPAQCLGWLPLLGGLAVRDALTPLVEDLPWRVGTKWPNDVVALPDDPAAVPAVPGWAGTRKIAGVLSELVMPEAAAGGVARVLAPDMVPADRDEAPMVILGVGVNIGQAAEELPVPWAGSLRTLGAVGTGSGPDPKDAVEIVLTAIGHHLARLVGQWEEVGGNVDASGGALGRRLREALTTLGKQVSVQAPDGELGGLAVDVTPALVLRTQAGDTEVRAGDVTLVRMEG
;
A
#
# COMPACT_ATOMS: atom_id res chain seq x y z
N MET A 1 -1.80 0.59 -14.09
CA MET A 1 -0.87 -0.40 -14.68
C MET A 1 -1.58 -1.73 -14.80
N VAL A 2 -1.29 -2.51 -15.85
CA VAL A 2 -1.87 -3.84 -16.05
C VAL A 2 -0.79 -4.87 -15.76
N LEU A 3 -1.08 -5.84 -14.90
CA LEU A 3 -0.18 -6.90 -14.48
C LEU A 3 -0.80 -8.27 -14.80
N ARG A 4 0.04 -9.23 -15.13
CA ARG A 4 -0.32 -10.64 -15.28
C ARG A 4 0.73 -11.50 -14.54
N PRO A 5 0.68 -11.50 -13.21
CA PRO A 5 1.74 -12.10 -12.40
C PRO A 5 1.73 -13.63 -12.50
N LEU A 6 2.95 -14.23 -12.56
CA LEU A 6 3.15 -15.67 -12.58
C LEU A 6 3.24 -16.23 -11.16
N VAL A 7 2.16 -16.05 -10.40
CA VAL A 7 2.02 -16.56 -9.04
C VAL A 7 0.63 -17.18 -8.85
N PRO A 8 0.43 -18.01 -7.82
CA PRO A 8 -0.89 -18.51 -7.47
C PRO A 8 -1.89 -17.38 -7.22
N ALA A 9 -3.14 -17.55 -7.67
CA ALA A 9 -4.18 -16.53 -7.53
C ALA A 9 -4.45 -16.14 -6.06
N GLN A 10 -4.29 -17.08 -5.13
CA GLN A 10 -4.38 -16.82 -3.68
C GLN A 10 -3.35 -15.82 -3.16
N CYS A 11 -2.24 -15.60 -3.88
CA CYS A 11 -1.21 -14.65 -3.51
C CYS A 11 -1.50 -13.22 -3.99
N LEU A 12 -2.51 -12.99 -4.85
CA LEU A 12 -2.78 -11.68 -5.47
C LEU A 12 -3.12 -10.58 -4.45
N GLY A 13 -3.58 -10.95 -3.26
CA GLY A 13 -3.81 -10.00 -2.17
C GLY A 13 -2.57 -9.22 -1.70
N TRP A 14 -1.35 -9.66 -2.06
CA TRP A 14 -0.13 -8.92 -1.81
C TRP A 14 0.08 -7.71 -2.74
N LEU A 15 -0.58 -7.66 -3.90
CA LEU A 15 -0.36 -6.62 -4.90
C LEU A 15 -0.61 -5.19 -4.40
N PRO A 16 -1.69 -4.88 -3.65
CA PRO A 16 -1.87 -3.54 -3.09
C PRO A 16 -0.71 -3.12 -2.16
N LEU A 17 -0.19 -4.06 -1.36
CA LEU A 17 0.92 -3.81 -0.42
C LEU A 17 2.25 -3.65 -1.17
N LEU A 18 2.51 -4.45 -2.21
CA LEU A 18 3.66 -4.29 -3.09
C LEU A 18 3.59 -2.96 -3.85
N GLY A 19 2.40 -2.58 -4.33
CA GLY A 19 2.15 -1.28 -4.94
C GLY A 19 2.42 -0.14 -3.96
N GLY A 20 1.92 -0.24 -2.73
CA GLY A 20 2.19 0.72 -1.67
C GLY A 20 3.69 0.86 -1.36
N LEU A 21 4.41 -0.27 -1.29
CA LEU A 21 5.86 -0.29 -1.10
C LEU A 21 6.60 0.36 -2.28
N ALA A 22 6.16 0.11 -3.52
CA ALA A 22 6.74 0.75 -4.70
C ALA A 22 6.55 2.28 -4.67
N VAL A 23 5.37 2.75 -4.30
CA VAL A 23 5.08 4.18 -4.14
C VAL A 23 5.91 4.78 -3.00
N ARG A 24 5.97 4.13 -1.85
CA ARG A 24 6.81 4.55 -0.72
C ARG A 24 8.27 4.71 -1.15
N ASP A 25 8.84 3.71 -1.83
CA ASP A 25 10.24 3.73 -2.27
C ASP A 25 10.49 4.85 -3.31
N ALA A 26 9.51 5.13 -4.19
CA ALA A 26 9.59 6.20 -5.17
C ALA A 26 9.52 7.60 -4.54
N LEU A 27 8.75 7.76 -3.46
CA LEU A 27 8.54 9.07 -2.80
C LEU A 27 9.58 9.37 -1.72
N THR A 28 10.23 8.36 -1.14
CA THR A 28 11.22 8.52 -0.07
C THR A 28 12.33 9.53 -0.43
N PRO A 29 12.96 9.47 -1.63
CA PRO A 29 14.02 10.42 -1.99
C PRO A 29 13.54 11.89 -2.10
N LEU A 30 12.25 12.10 -2.35
CA LEU A 30 11.69 13.46 -2.47
C LEU A 30 11.49 14.15 -1.11
N VAL A 31 11.49 13.39 -0.03
CA VAL A 31 11.28 13.90 1.34
C VAL A 31 12.49 13.68 2.25
N GLU A 32 13.62 13.17 1.72
CA GLU A 32 14.79 12.75 2.51
C GLU A 32 15.37 13.89 3.36
N ASP A 33 15.38 15.13 2.83
CA ASP A 33 15.86 16.31 3.52
C ASP A 33 14.76 17.10 4.25
N LEU A 34 13.57 16.54 4.36
CA LEU A 34 12.40 17.17 4.98
C LEU A 34 12.07 16.46 6.30
N PRO A 35 11.35 17.11 7.22
CA PRO A 35 11.00 16.50 8.52
C PRO A 35 9.86 15.46 8.38
N TRP A 36 9.98 14.60 7.38
CA TRP A 36 8.98 13.59 7.05
C TRP A 36 9.61 12.27 6.65
N ARG A 37 8.98 11.18 7.04
CA ARG A 37 9.26 9.82 6.55
C ARG A 37 8.06 9.28 5.80
N VAL A 38 8.29 8.47 4.76
CA VAL A 38 7.22 7.81 4.02
C VAL A 38 7.07 6.37 4.51
N GLY A 39 5.84 5.97 4.78
CA GLY A 39 5.47 4.60 5.14
C GLY A 39 4.23 4.14 4.38
N THR A 40 3.87 2.88 4.57
CA THR A 40 2.60 2.33 4.10
C THR A 40 1.64 2.15 5.27
N LYS A 41 0.34 2.25 5.02
CA LYS A 41 -0.72 1.96 6.00
C LYS A 41 -1.68 0.95 5.37
N TRP A 42 -1.91 -0.15 6.07
CA TRP A 42 -2.84 -1.18 5.61
C TRP A 42 -4.26 -0.59 5.43
N PRO A 43 -4.99 -1.01 4.37
CA PRO A 43 -4.60 -2.04 3.39
C PRO A 43 -3.81 -1.49 2.19
N ASN A 44 -3.92 -0.20 1.85
CA ASN A 44 -3.54 0.31 0.53
C ASN A 44 -3.12 1.79 0.51
N ASP A 45 -2.88 2.39 1.67
CA ASP A 45 -2.48 3.79 1.78
C ASP A 45 -0.97 3.95 1.84
N VAL A 46 -0.47 5.04 1.27
CA VAL A 46 0.89 5.54 1.50
C VAL A 46 0.80 6.84 2.28
N VAL A 47 1.58 6.93 3.33
CA VAL A 47 1.47 7.98 4.32
C VAL A 47 2.80 8.67 4.59
N ALA A 48 2.75 9.97 4.87
CA ALA A 48 3.84 10.74 5.43
C ALA A 48 3.69 10.82 6.95
N LEU A 49 4.77 10.50 7.66
CA LEU A 49 4.87 10.58 9.11
C LEU A 49 5.83 11.73 9.46
N PRO A 50 5.44 12.69 10.31
CA PRO A 50 6.36 13.71 10.78
C PRO A 50 7.44 13.08 11.68
N ASP A 51 8.65 13.59 11.60
CA ASP A 51 9.75 13.19 12.51
C ASP A 51 9.47 13.61 13.95
N ASP A 52 8.86 14.78 14.12
CA ASP A 52 8.30 15.24 15.40
C ASP A 52 6.75 15.24 15.31
N PRO A 53 6.06 14.28 15.93
CA PRO A 53 4.62 14.26 15.95
C PRO A 53 3.95 15.48 16.59
N ALA A 54 4.67 16.22 17.47
CA ALA A 54 4.16 17.42 18.10
C ALA A 54 4.17 18.64 17.17
N ALA A 55 4.99 18.62 16.12
CA ALA A 55 5.08 19.71 15.14
C ALA A 55 3.89 19.79 14.18
N VAL A 56 3.06 18.75 14.11
CA VAL A 56 1.95 18.68 13.16
C VAL A 56 0.63 18.47 13.89
N PRO A 57 -0.43 19.24 13.56
CA PRO A 57 -1.75 19.07 14.17
C PRO A 57 -2.23 17.61 14.07
N ALA A 58 -2.63 17.05 15.21
CA ALA A 58 -3.17 15.70 15.24
C ALA A 58 -4.59 15.67 14.63
N VAL A 59 -4.84 14.64 13.82
CA VAL A 59 -6.17 14.36 13.27
C VAL A 59 -6.69 13.08 13.92
N PRO A 60 -7.96 13.03 14.40
CA PRO A 60 -8.54 11.83 14.98
C PRO A 60 -8.35 10.61 14.09
N GLY A 61 -7.87 9.49 14.64
CA GLY A 61 -7.59 8.25 13.92
C GLY A 61 -6.30 8.25 13.06
N TRP A 62 -5.63 9.41 12.89
CA TRP A 62 -4.44 9.57 12.04
C TRP A 62 -3.25 10.19 12.78
N ALA A 63 -3.45 10.74 13.96
CA ALA A 63 -2.43 11.52 14.68
C ALA A 63 -1.82 12.63 13.78
N GLY A 64 -0.50 12.75 13.71
CA GLY A 64 0.20 13.67 12.81
C GLY A 64 0.41 13.13 11.38
N THR A 65 -0.02 11.90 11.11
CA THR A 65 0.17 11.23 9.81
C THR A 65 -0.71 11.83 8.72
N ARG A 66 -0.21 11.88 7.49
CA ARG A 66 -0.95 12.38 6.31
C ARG A 66 -0.95 11.34 5.19
N LYS A 67 -2.14 11.03 4.65
CA LYS A 67 -2.27 10.19 3.44
C LYS A 67 -1.83 10.98 2.23
N ILE A 68 -0.80 10.51 1.54
CA ILE A 68 -0.22 11.15 0.34
C ILE A 68 -0.46 10.35 -0.94
N ALA A 69 -0.78 9.05 -0.82
CA ALA A 69 -1.15 8.22 -1.96
C ALA A 69 -2.07 7.07 -1.53
N GLY A 70 -2.69 6.46 -2.53
CA GLY A 70 -3.47 5.24 -2.36
C GLY A 70 -3.29 4.30 -3.56
N VAL A 71 -3.43 3.01 -3.32
CA VAL A 71 -3.30 1.95 -4.32
C VAL A 71 -4.59 1.15 -4.36
N LEU A 72 -5.14 0.93 -5.54
CA LEU A 72 -6.31 0.08 -5.76
C LEU A 72 -5.95 -1.05 -6.70
N SER A 73 -6.36 -2.27 -6.40
CA SER A 73 -6.21 -3.41 -7.31
C SER A 73 -7.57 -3.99 -7.68
N GLU A 74 -7.74 -4.25 -8.96
CA GLU A 74 -8.94 -4.89 -9.51
C GLU A 74 -8.52 -6.16 -10.27
N LEU A 75 -9.13 -7.28 -9.91
CA LEU A 75 -8.97 -8.54 -10.64
C LEU A 75 -9.92 -8.58 -11.81
N VAL A 76 -9.37 -8.70 -13.02
CA VAL A 76 -10.18 -8.88 -14.23
C VAL A 76 -10.16 -10.36 -14.60
N MET A 77 -11.30 -11.01 -14.48
CA MET A 77 -11.46 -12.39 -14.92
C MET A 77 -11.57 -12.42 -16.44
N PRO A 78 -10.85 -13.33 -17.13
CA PRO A 78 -11.03 -13.49 -18.57
C PRO A 78 -12.48 -13.92 -18.85
N GLU A 79 -13.14 -13.24 -19.79
CA GLU A 79 -14.40 -13.74 -20.34
C GLU A 79 -14.14 -15.09 -21.01
N ALA A 80 -15.03 -16.06 -20.79
CA ALA A 80 -14.99 -17.28 -21.54
C ALA A 80 -15.11 -16.92 -23.05
N ALA A 81 -14.08 -17.23 -23.83
CA ALA A 81 -14.16 -17.05 -25.28
C ALA A 81 -15.42 -17.76 -25.75
N ALA A 82 -16.17 -17.13 -26.67
CA ALA A 82 -17.46 -17.65 -27.16
C ALA A 82 -17.32 -19.12 -27.59
N GLY A 83 -17.88 -20.04 -26.80
CA GLY A 83 -17.83 -21.50 -27.02
C GLY A 83 -16.66 -22.23 -26.28
N GLY A 84 -15.81 -21.57 -25.52
CA GLY A 84 -14.74 -22.17 -24.70
C GLY A 84 -15.07 -22.14 -23.21
N VAL A 85 -14.70 -23.20 -22.49
CA VAL A 85 -14.69 -23.17 -21.03
C VAL A 85 -13.49 -22.33 -20.62
N ALA A 86 -13.71 -21.18 -19.98
CA ALA A 86 -12.61 -20.44 -19.35
C ALA A 86 -11.91 -21.39 -18.36
N ARG A 87 -10.65 -21.72 -18.63
CA ARG A 87 -9.87 -22.56 -17.73
C ARG A 87 -9.50 -21.69 -16.52
N VAL A 88 -10.33 -21.78 -15.50
CA VAL A 88 -10.01 -21.16 -14.19
C VAL A 88 -8.99 -22.08 -13.53
N LEU A 89 -7.76 -21.60 -13.38
CA LEU A 89 -6.74 -22.32 -12.63
C LEU A 89 -7.18 -22.44 -11.16
N ALA A 90 -6.81 -23.56 -10.52
CA ALA A 90 -7.00 -23.68 -9.08
C ALA A 90 -6.23 -22.55 -8.35
N PRO A 91 -6.75 -22.03 -7.22
CA PRO A 91 -6.19 -20.84 -6.54
C PRO A 91 -4.71 -20.98 -6.12
N ASP A 92 -4.24 -22.21 -5.95
CA ASP A 92 -2.88 -22.57 -5.54
C ASP A 92 -1.95 -22.88 -6.74
N MET A 93 -2.49 -22.93 -7.96
CA MET A 93 -1.68 -23.19 -9.16
C MET A 93 -0.98 -21.93 -9.66
N VAL A 94 0.29 -22.10 -10.03
CA VAL A 94 1.06 -21.07 -10.76
C VAL A 94 0.68 -21.14 -12.24
N PRO A 95 0.31 -20.04 -12.91
CA PRO A 95 0.10 -20.01 -14.36
C PRO A 95 1.35 -20.45 -15.13
N ALA A 96 1.19 -21.16 -16.23
CA ALA A 96 2.30 -21.58 -17.05
C ALA A 96 2.93 -20.41 -17.80
N ASP A 97 2.13 -19.43 -18.18
CA ASP A 97 2.57 -18.20 -18.85
C ASP A 97 1.66 -17.02 -18.52
N ARG A 98 2.00 -15.83 -19.09
CA ARG A 98 1.25 -14.58 -18.88
C ARG A 98 -0.15 -14.61 -19.48
N ASP A 99 -0.41 -15.44 -20.49
CA ASP A 99 -1.72 -15.53 -21.15
C ASP A 99 -2.71 -16.31 -20.26
N GLU A 100 -2.21 -17.29 -19.52
CA GLU A 100 -3.02 -18.03 -18.53
C GLU A 100 -3.16 -17.26 -17.20
N ALA A 101 -2.26 -16.28 -16.93
CA ALA A 101 -2.27 -15.55 -15.67
C ALA A 101 -3.49 -14.61 -15.57
N PRO A 102 -4.09 -14.50 -14.37
CA PRO A 102 -5.14 -13.52 -14.13
C PRO A 102 -4.62 -12.11 -14.38
N MET A 103 -5.46 -11.28 -15.00
CA MET A 103 -5.12 -9.88 -15.23
C MET A 103 -5.53 -9.05 -14.01
N VAL A 104 -4.57 -8.28 -13.50
CA VAL A 104 -4.81 -7.34 -12.39
C VAL A 104 -4.54 -5.93 -12.87
N ILE A 105 -5.53 -5.05 -12.68
CA ILE A 105 -5.36 -3.61 -12.86
C ILE A 105 -4.94 -3.01 -11.54
N LEU A 106 -3.74 -2.41 -11.49
CA LEU A 106 -3.24 -1.69 -10.33
C LEU A 106 -3.32 -0.19 -10.60
N GLY A 107 -4.26 0.49 -9.94
CA GLY A 107 -4.42 1.93 -9.91
C GLY A 107 -3.60 2.54 -8.78
N VAL A 108 -2.88 3.63 -9.07
CA VAL A 108 -2.12 4.40 -8.07
C VAL A 108 -2.50 5.86 -8.18
N GLY A 109 -2.98 6.43 -7.09
CA GLY A 109 -3.24 7.87 -6.96
C GLY A 109 -2.21 8.50 -6.02
N VAL A 110 -1.50 9.54 -6.45
CA VAL A 110 -0.54 10.30 -5.64
C VAL A 110 -0.96 11.76 -5.58
N ASN A 111 -1.04 12.31 -4.39
CA ASN A 111 -1.26 13.74 -4.19
C ASN A 111 0.09 14.46 -4.38
N ILE A 112 0.27 15.16 -5.49
CA ILE A 112 1.54 15.82 -5.83
C ILE A 112 1.48 17.31 -5.57
N GLY A 113 0.71 18.04 -6.35
CA GLY A 113 0.71 19.50 -6.40
C GLY A 113 -0.45 20.19 -5.68
N GLN A 114 -1.37 19.43 -5.07
CA GLN A 114 -2.55 19.99 -4.41
C GLN A 114 -2.15 20.89 -3.24
N ALA A 115 -2.75 22.07 -3.15
CA ALA A 115 -2.67 22.92 -1.97
C ALA A 115 -3.53 22.34 -0.83
N ALA A 116 -3.33 22.80 0.39
CA ALA A 116 -4.05 22.26 1.56
C ALA A 116 -5.57 22.38 1.43
N GLU A 117 -6.04 23.46 0.83
CA GLU A 117 -7.46 23.76 0.62
C GLU A 117 -8.12 22.88 -0.47
N GLU A 118 -7.30 22.26 -1.33
CA GLU A 118 -7.74 21.36 -2.40
C GLU A 118 -7.84 19.90 -1.92
N LEU A 119 -7.34 19.60 -0.73
CA LEU A 119 -7.36 18.24 -0.18
C LEU A 119 -8.73 17.95 0.44
N PRO A 120 -9.34 16.79 0.14
CA PRO A 120 -10.76 16.54 0.47
C PRO A 120 -11.00 16.23 1.95
N VAL A 121 -9.97 15.91 2.72
CA VAL A 121 -10.09 15.47 4.12
C VAL A 121 -8.88 15.95 4.96
N PRO A 122 -9.06 16.17 6.27
CA PRO A 122 -8.01 16.73 7.14
C PRO A 122 -6.74 15.86 7.25
N TRP A 123 -6.86 14.56 7.04
CA TRP A 123 -5.73 13.61 7.06
C TRP A 123 -5.07 13.42 5.71
N ALA A 124 -5.53 14.06 4.64
CA ALA A 124 -4.82 14.07 3.37
C ALA A 124 -3.61 15.02 3.43
N GLY A 125 -2.60 14.68 2.67
CA GLY A 125 -1.43 15.50 2.37
C GLY A 125 -1.06 15.36 0.91
N SER A 126 -0.19 16.23 0.42
CA SER A 126 0.42 16.18 -0.91
C SER A 126 1.92 16.40 -0.79
N LEU A 127 2.69 16.06 -1.83
CA LEU A 127 4.12 16.38 -1.86
C LEU A 127 4.37 17.88 -1.73
N ARG A 128 3.45 18.73 -2.24
CA ARG A 128 3.49 20.19 -2.06
C ARG A 128 3.29 20.59 -0.61
N THR A 129 2.31 20.04 0.09
CA THR A 129 2.05 20.38 1.51
C THR A 129 3.15 19.87 2.45
N LEU A 130 3.91 18.85 2.03
CA LEU A 130 5.09 18.38 2.74
C LEU A 130 6.34 19.25 2.47
N GLY A 131 6.30 20.13 1.46
CA GLY A 131 7.45 20.93 1.03
C GLY A 131 8.38 20.22 0.03
N ALA A 132 7.99 19.05 -0.49
CA ALA A 132 8.80 18.26 -1.42
C ALA A 132 8.72 18.74 -2.88
N VAL A 133 7.65 19.47 -3.23
CA VAL A 133 7.35 19.90 -4.60
C VAL A 133 6.86 21.34 -4.60
N GLY A 134 7.30 22.13 -5.57
CA GLY A 134 6.86 23.51 -5.76
C GLY A 134 7.34 24.50 -4.69
N THR A 135 8.32 24.12 -3.88
CA THR A 135 8.93 24.93 -2.81
C THR A 135 10.43 24.69 -2.77
N GLY A 136 11.20 25.72 -2.46
CA GLY A 136 12.66 25.61 -2.29
C GLY A 136 13.37 25.02 -3.52
N SER A 137 14.15 23.96 -3.32
CA SER A 137 14.88 23.23 -4.36
C SER A 137 14.09 22.06 -4.96
N GLY A 138 12.85 21.83 -4.52
CA GLY A 138 12.00 20.77 -5.05
C GLY A 138 11.58 21.01 -6.50
N PRO A 139 11.25 19.93 -7.25
CA PRO A 139 10.81 20.04 -8.62
C PRO A 139 9.49 20.80 -8.74
N ASP A 140 9.23 21.37 -9.94
CA ASP A 140 7.89 21.87 -10.27
C ASP A 140 6.86 20.72 -10.20
N PRO A 141 5.62 20.98 -9.76
CA PRO A 141 4.59 19.95 -9.69
C PRO A 141 4.37 19.15 -10.98
N LYS A 142 4.56 19.80 -12.15
CA LYS A 142 4.40 19.12 -13.46
C LYS A 142 5.55 18.15 -13.73
N ASP A 143 6.77 18.57 -13.44
CA ASP A 143 7.97 17.72 -13.61
C ASP A 143 7.95 16.56 -12.59
N ALA A 144 7.45 16.82 -11.39
CA ALA A 144 7.29 15.79 -10.36
C ALA A 144 6.37 14.65 -10.78
N VAL A 145 5.35 14.89 -11.61
CA VAL A 145 4.46 13.83 -12.13
C VAL A 145 5.25 12.77 -12.91
N GLU A 146 6.10 13.20 -13.83
CA GLU A 146 6.90 12.28 -14.65
C GLU A 146 7.95 11.55 -13.82
N ILE A 147 8.63 12.26 -12.91
CA ILE A 147 9.61 11.69 -11.98
C ILE A 147 8.97 10.59 -11.14
N VAL A 148 7.84 10.89 -10.51
CA VAL A 148 7.12 9.96 -9.61
C VAL A 148 6.59 8.76 -10.39
N LEU A 149 5.97 9.00 -11.57
CA LEU A 149 5.42 7.92 -12.41
C LEU A 149 6.51 6.94 -12.84
N THR A 150 7.64 7.46 -13.30
CA THR A 150 8.78 6.66 -13.74
C THR A 150 9.37 5.85 -12.57
N ALA A 151 9.58 6.49 -11.43
CA ALA A 151 10.11 5.83 -10.24
C ALA A 151 9.18 4.71 -9.73
N ILE A 152 7.87 4.97 -9.66
CA ILE A 152 6.89 3.94 -9.26
C ILE A 152 6.93 2.76 -10.22
N GLY A 153 6.99 3.00 -11.54
CA GLY A 153 7.07 1.95 -12.55
C GLY A 153 8.30 1.04 -12.34
N HIS A 154 9.47 1.64 -12.12
CA HIS A 154 10.70 0.90 -11.87
C HIS A 154 10.65 0.08 -10.57
N HIS A 155 10.20 0.70 -9.47
CA HIS A 155 10.11 0.00 -8.18
C HIS A 155 9.09 -1.13 -8.22
N LEU A 156 7.94 -0.91 -8.84
CA LEU A 156 6.90 -1.94 -8.95
C LEU A 156 7.37 -3.12 -9.79
N ALA A 157 7.97 -2.87 -10.97
CA ALA A 157 8.47 -3.93 -11.83
C ALA A 157 9.49 -4.81 -11.08
N ARG A 158 10.42 -4.18 -10.35
CA ARG A 158 11.41 -4.90 -9.54
C ARG A 158 10.77 -5.72 -8.41
N LEU A 159 9.82 -5.14 -7.68
CA LEU A 159 9.15 -5.82 -6.56
C LEU A 159 8.28 -6.99 -7.03
N VAL A 160 7.55 -6.81 -8.14
CA VAL A 160 6.75 -7.89 -8.74
C VAL A 160 7.66 -9.01 -9.23
N GLY A 161 8.79 -8.69 -9.90
CA GLY A 161 9.77 -9.70 -10.30
C GLY A 161 10.31 -10.51 -9.11
N GLN A 162 10.75 -9.84 -8.05
CA GLN A 162 11.21 -10.50 -6.82
C GLN A 162 10.13 -11.38 -6.18
N TRP A 163 8.88 -10.95 -6.23
CA TRP A 163 7.76 -11.70 -5.69
C TRP A 163 7.41 -12.94 -6.54
N GLU A 164 7.51 -12.82 -7.86
CA GLU A 164 7.37 -13.97 -8.76
C GLU A 164 8.50 -15.00 -8.58
N GLU A 165 9.75 -14.56 -8.40
CA GLU A 165 10.91 -15.43 -8.14
C GLU A 165 10.74 -16.30 -6.90
N VAL A 166 9.97 -15.83 -5.91
CA VAL A 166 9.65 -16.60 -4.69
C VAL A 166 8.27 -17.28 -4.74
N GLY A 167 7.69 -17.40 -5.94
CA GLY A 167 6.40 -18.07 -6.16
C GLY A 167 5.22 -17.43 -5.45
N GLY A 168 5.27 -16.11 -5.23
CA GLY A 168 4.22 -15.36 -4.51
C GLY A 168 4.33 -15.39 -2.99
N ASN A 169 5.26 -16.15 -2.42
CA ASN A 169 5.47 -16.22 -0.96
C ASN A 169 6.55 -15.21 -0.53
N VAL A 170 6.13 -14.05 -0.01
CA VAL A 170 7.03 -12.97 0.43
C VAL A 170 7.99 -13.37 1.55
N ASP A 171 7.68 -14.44 2.29
CA ASP A 171 8.49 -14.95 3.42
C ASP A 171 9.44 -16.08 3.00
N ALA A 172 9.40 -16.52 1.73
CA ALA A 172 10.36 -17.49 1.20
C ALA A 172 11.76 -16.87 1.04
N SER A 173 12.75 -17.73 0.79
CA SER A 173 14.14 -17.34 0.50
C SER A 173 14.74 -16.39 1.56
N GLY A 174 14.47 -16.67 2.85
CA GLY A 174 14.94 -15.86 3.98
C GLY A 174 14.08 -14.62 4.28
N GLY A 175 12.92 -14.46 3.62
CA GLY A 175 11.88 -13.49 3.97
C GLY A 175 12.27 -12.02 3.78
N ALA A 176 13.21 -11.70 2.91
CA ALA A 176 13.68 -10.32 2.70
C ALA A 176 12.56 -9.38 2.23
N LEU A 177 11.71 -9.86 1.31
CA LEU A 177 10.59 -9.07 0.81
C LEU A 177 9.51 -8.87 1.87
N GLY A 178 9.16 -9.93 2.62
CA GLY A 178 8.20 -9.87 3.72
C GLY A 178 8.65 -8.94 4.84
N ARG A 179 9.95 -8.96 5.20
CA ARG A 179 10.51 -8.00 6.18
C ARG A 179 10.36 -6.56 5.68
N ARG A 180 10.73 -6.26 4.44
CA ARG A 180 10.58 -4.90 3.87
C ARG A 180 9.14 -4.42 3.90
N LEU A 181 8.17 -5.29 3.57
CA LEU A 181 6.74 -4.96 3.64
C LEU A 181 6.33 -4.61 5.08
N ARG A 182 6.72 -5.44 6.05
CA ARG A 182 6.39 -5.22 7.47
C ARG A 182 7.06 -3.97 8.04
N GLU A 183 8.32 -3.72 7.73
CA GLU A 183 9.06 -2.51 8.15
C GLU A 183 8.46 -1.22 7.58
N ALA A 184 7.94 -1.26 6.35
CA ALA A 184 7.28 -0.12 5.75
C ALA A 184 5.88 0.14 6.34
N LEU A 185 5.25 -0.89 6.94
CA LEU A 185 3.85 -0.88 7.36
C LEU A 185 3.69 -0.21 8.73
N THR A 186 3.26 1.05 8.73
CA THR A 186 3.09 1.88 9.94
C THR A 186 1.95 1.42 10.84
N THR A 187 1.09 0.53 10.36
CA THR A 187 -0.03 -0.06 11.11
C THR A 187 0.45 -1.05 12.16
N LEU A 188 1.54 -1.78 11.88
CA LEU A 188 2.03 -2.82 12.80
C LEU A 188 2.55 -2.22 14.11
N GLY A 189 2.30 -2.92 15.21
CA GLY A 189 2.63 -2.50 16.56
C GLY A 189 1.69 -1.43 17.12
N LYS A 190 0.59 -1.10 16.44
CA LYS A 190 -0.39 -0.08 16.89
C LYS A 190 -1.69 -0.73 17.35
N GLN A 191 -2.32 -0.10 18.35
CA GLN A 191 -3.72 -0.36 18.67
C GLN A 191 -4.57 0.32 17.61
N VAL A 192 -5.39 -0.47 16.94
CA VAL A 192 -6.21 0.00 15.82
C VAL A 192 -7.66 -0.45 15.98
N SER A 193 -8.57 0.34 15.41
CA SER A 193 -9.92 -0.08 15.07
C SER A 193 -10.01 -0.26 13.55
N VAL A 194 -10.59 -1.35 13.11
CA VAL A 194 -10.84 -1.65 11.70
C VAL A 194 -12.34 -1.70 11.48
N GLN A 195 -12.83 -0.82 10.60
CA GLN A 195 -14.20 -0.88 10.08
C GLN A 195 -14.22 -1.90 8.94
N ALA A 196 -14.55 -3.13 9.27
CA ALA A 196 -14.67 -4.22 8.29
C ALA A 196 -16.14 -4.35 7.83
N PRO A 197 -16.41 -5.05 6.69
CA PRO A 197 -17.78 -5.28 6.22
C PRO A 197 -18.69 -5.94 7.26
N ASP A 198 -18.12 -6.78 8.12
CA ASP A 198 -18.84 -7.54 9.16
C ASP A 198 -18.93 -6.80 10.50
N GLY A 199 -18.44 -5.57 10.57
CA GLY A 199 -18.48 -4.73 11.77
C GLY A 199 -17.11 -4.17 12.18
N GLU A 200 -17.09 -3.49 13.32
CA GLU A 200 -15.88 -2.91 13.89
C GLU A 200 -15.11 -3.94 14.71
N LEU A 201 -13.79 -4.04 14.47
CA LEU A 201 -12.89 -4.92 15.21
C LEU A 201 -11.68 -4.13 15.73
N GLY A 202 -11.49 -4.12 17.05
CA GLY A 202 -10.34 -3.48 17.70
C GLY A 202 -9.28 -4.49 18.14
N GLY A 203 -8.00 -4.11 18.01
CA GLY A 203 -6.89 -4.95 18.48
C GLY A 203 -5.51 -4.37 18.21
N LEU A 204 -4.49 -5.06 18.69
CA LEU A 204 -3.10 -4.76 18.35
C LEU A 204 -2.77 -5.37 16.99
N ALA A 205 -2.37 -4.56 16.01
CA ALA A 205 -1.90 -5.05 14.73
C ALA A 205 -0.54 -5.73 14.89
N VAL A 206 -0.48 -7.05 14.72
CA VAL A 206 0.72 -7.85 15.02
C VAL A 206 1.43 -8.38 13.78
N ASP A 207 0.72 -8.59 12.67
CA ASP A 207 1.31 -9.08 11.43
C ASP A 207 0.42 -8.75 10.21
N VAL A 208 0.92 -9.10 9.03
CA VAL A 208 0.21 -9.02 7.73
C VAL A 208 0.49 -10.26 6.89
N THR A 209 -0.57 -10.85 6.23
CA THR A 209 -0.50 -12.17 5.55
C THR A 209 -1.09 -12.30 4.13
N PRO A 210 -1.63 -11.44 3.34
CA PRO A 210 -1.82 -9.98 3.22
C PRO A 210 -2.98 -9.39 4.03
N ALA A 211 -3.78 -10.23 4.66
CA ALA A 211 -4.75 -9.76 5.65
C ALA A 211 -4.01 -9.12 6.83
N LEU A 212 -4.63 -8.15 7.47
CA LEU A 212 -4.10 -7.62 8.73
C LEU A 212 -4.40 -8.60 9.86
N VAL A 213 -3.39 -8.98 10.63
CA VAL A 213 -3.56 -9.85 11.81
C VAL A 213 -3.68 -8.97 13.04
N LEU A 214 -4.82 -9.03 13.69
CA LEU A 214 -5.11 -8.32 14.94
C LEU A 214 -5.07 -9.30 16.12
N ARG A 215 -4.29 -8.96 17.12
CA ARG A 215 -4.36 -9.60 18.43
C ARG A 215 -5.48 -8.98 19.25
N THR A 216 -6.53 -9.76 19.48
CA THR A 216 -7.70 -9.40 20.27
C THR A 216 -7.74 -10.16 21.59
N GLN A 217 -8.72 -9.89 22.43
CA GLN A 217 -8.94 -10.68 23.65
C GLN A 217 -9.31 -12.14 23.36
N ALA A 218 -9.90 -12.42 22.18
CA ALA A 218 -10.28 -13.77 21.76
C ALA A 218 -9.15 -14.53 21.03
N GLY A 219 -8.00 -13.89 20.82
CA GLY A 219 -6.86 -14.43 20.06
C GLY A 219 -6.56 -13.64 18.79
N ASP A 220 -5.67 -14.17 17.98
CA ASP A 220 -5.27 -13.54 16.72
C ASP A 220 -6.36 -13.75 15.64
N THR A 221 -6.77 -12.68 14.97
CA THR A 221 -7.85 -12.66 13.97
C THR A 221 -7.38 -11.96 12.70
N GLU A 222 -7.61 -12.60 11.53
CA GLU A 222 -7.33 -11.99 10.23
C GLU A 222 -8.47 -11.09 9.78
N VAL A 223 -8.12 -9.87 9.37
CA VAL A 223 -9.02 -8.90 8.72
C VAL A 223 -8.56 -8.70 7.28
N ARG A 224 -9.42 -9.05 6.32
CA ARG A 224 -9.07 -9.06 4.89
C ARG A 224 -9.41 -7.77 4.16
N ALA A 225 -10.34 -6.99 4.69
CA ALA A 225 -10.78 -5.71 4.13
C ALA A 225 -11.28 -4.79 5.24
N GLY A 226 -11.12 -3.48 5.07
CA GLY A 226 -11.64 -2.47 5.98
C GLY A 226 -10.77 -1.23 6.05
N ASP A 227 -11.31 -0.19 6.69
CA ASP A 227 -10.59 1.06 6.97
C ASP A 227 -10.00 1.02 8.37
N VAL A 228 -8.69 1.27 8.47
CA VAL A 228 -7.96 1.25 9.73
C VAL A 228 -7.83 2.66 10.30
N THR A 229 -8.20 2.82 11.55
CA THR A 229 -7.95 4.02 12.35
C THR A 229 -7.12 3.68 13.59
N LEU A 230 -6.28 4.64 14.02
CA LEU A 230 -5.53 4.50 15.27
C LEU A 230 -6.46 4.73 16.45
N VAL A 231 -6.46 3.82 17.41
CA VAL A 231 -7.13 4.02 18.71
C VAL A 231 -6.24 4.89 19.58
N ARG A 232 -6.78 6.00 20.07
CA ARG A 232 -6.07 6.85 21.03
C ARG A 232 -5.95 6.07 22.35
N MET A 233 -4.74 5.74 22.75
CA MET A 233 -4.51 5.27 24.11
C MET A 233 -4.73 6.49 25.03
N GLU A 234 -5.78 6.47 25.83
CA GLU A 234 -5.90 7.37 26.98
C GLU A 234 -4.80 6.96 27.97
N GLY A 235 -3.80 7.84 28.13
CA GLY A 235 -2.69 7.67 29.09
C GLY A 235 -3.10 8.17 30.47
#